data_d69022736ba20cd379ab40bcc070854b
#
_entry.id   d69022736ba20cd379ab40bcc070854b
#
_cell.length_a   1.000
_cell.length_b   1.000
_cell.length_c   1.000
_cell.angle_alpha   90.00
_cell.angle_beta   90.00
_cell.angle_gamma   90.00
#
_symmetry.space_group_name_H-M   'P 1'
#
loop_
_entity.id
_entity.type
_entity.pdbx_description
1 polymer ?
#
loop_
_entity_poly.entity_id
_entity_poly.type
_entity_poly.pdbx_seq_one_letter_code
_entity_poly.pdbx_strand_id
1 'polypeptide(L)'
;MATQTKTRKGVNASTIAIVTLSILLIASIGIGIALAFFTANANVTGNITLGDPVTISITQGGASVQSLTFSGKAMPGTVYDQAIGVTAPDNTSEALLRAKLTIGNADGSSTVVTATTTDSWQKGTDDYYYYKGSITAGKSVDFVTSITVPTTLTNADANKTYSIDVVVEAIQKANNAANATWTTAPEDWLTAYSPTTGG
;
A
#
# COMPACT_ATOMS: atom_id res chain seq x y z
N MET A 1 -47.13 -61.61 -12.58
CA MET A 1 -46.52 -60.46 -11.86
C MET A 1 -45.08 -60.33 -12.35
N ALA A 2 -44.76 -59.34 -13.21
CA ALA A 2 -43.42 -59.17 -13.72
C ALA A 2 -42.79 -58.00 -12.99
N THR A 3 -41.72 -58.29 -12.24
CA THR A 3 -40.95 -57.26 -11.48
C THR A 3 -40.00 -56.56 -12.44
N GLN A 4 -40.21 -55.28 -12.67
CA GLN A 4 -39.30 -54.42 -13.45
C GLN A 4 -38.11 -54.01 -12.56
N THR A 5 -36.95 -54.52 -12.88
CA THR A 5 -35.70 -54.10 -12.23
C THR A 5 -35.21 -52.80 -12.90
N LYS A 6 -35.31 -51.66 -12.19
CA LYS A 6 -34.80 -50.36 -12.61
C LYS A 6 -33.29 -50.31 -12.50
N THR A 7 -32.60 -50.45 -13.62
CA THR A 7 -31.14 -50.31 -13.72
C THR A 7 -30.73 -48.88 -13.43
N ARG A 8 -30.04 -48.57 -12.35
CA ARG A 8 -29.42 -47.27 -12.12
C ARG A 8 -28.24 -47.13 -13.07
N LYS A 9 -28.31 -46.19 -13.97
CA LYS A 9 -27.20 -45.81 -14.83
C LYS A 9 -26.12 -45.21 -13.96
N GLY A 10 -25.02 -45.91 -13.79
CA GLY A 10 -23.82 -45.38 -13.06
C GLY A 10 -23.27 -44.18 -13.82
N VAL A 11 -22.80 -43.19 -13.05
CA VAL A 11 -22.13 -42.02 -13.64
C VAL A 11 -20.80 -42.51 -14.22
N ASN A 12 -20.58 -42.26 -15.53
CA ASN A 12 -19.35 -42.69 -16.22
C ASN A 12 -18.12 -41.98 -15.62
N ALA A 13 -17.03 -42.73 -15.48
CA ALA A 13 -15.76 -42.18 -14.95
C ALA A 13 -15.29 -40.93 -15.74
N SER A 14 -15.56 -40.87 -17.03
CA SER A 14 -15.30 -39.69 -17.88
C SER A 14 -16.12 -38.46 -17.46
N THR A 15 -17.38 -38.65 -17.06
CA THR A 15 -18.23 -37.53 -16.59
C THR A 15 -17.70 -36.97 -15.27
N ILE A 16 -17.26 -37.85 -14.36
CA ILE A 16 -16.64 -37.45 -13.09
C ILE A 16 -15.35 -36.68 -13.36
N ALA A 17 -14.50 -37.18 -14.26
CA ALA A 17 -13.24 -36.53 -14.63
C ALA A 17 -13.47 -35.12 -15.24
N ILE A 18 -14.46 -34.95 -16.12
CA ILE A 18 -14.81 -33.67 -16.74
C ILE A 18 -15.29 -32.68 -15.66
N VAL A 19 -16.17 -33.09 -14.76
CA VAL A 19 -16.68 -32.22 -13.70
C VAL A 19 -15.56 -31.79 -12.75
N THR A 20 -14.69 -32.74 -12.35
CA THR A 20 -13.54 -32.43 -11.47
C THR A 20 -12.57 -31.46 -12.16
N LEU A 21 -12.28 -31.65 -13.44
CA LEU A 21 -11.39 -30.77 -14.21
C LEU A 21 -11.98 -29.38 -14.36
N SER A 22 -13.31 -29.28 -14.56
CA SER A 22 -14.01 -27.99 -14.65
C SER A 22 -13.96 -27.21 -13.33
N ILE A 23 -14.12 -27.89 -12.18
CA ILE A 23 -14.02 -27.26 -10.86
C ILE A 23 -12.59 -26.77 -10.60
N LEU A 24 -11.58 -27.57 -10.96
CA LEU A 24 -10.18 -27.16 -10.84
C LEU A 24 -9.85 -25.95 -11.73
N LEU A 25 -10.41 -25.90 -12.94
CA LEU A 25 -10.22 -24.78 -13.85
C LEU A 25 -10.84 -23.50 -13.28
N ILE A 26 -12.06 -23.56 -12.77
CA ILE A 26 -12.73 -22.40 -12.16
C ILE A 26 -11.98 -21.94 -10.91
N ALA A 27 -11.49 -22.87 -10.07
CA ALA A 27 -10.70 -22.55 -8.91
C ALA A 27 -9.37 -21.87 -9.28
N SER A 28 -8.70 -22.33 -10.35
CA SER A 28 -7.43 -21.73 -10.80
C SER A 28 -7.63 -20.31 -11.38
N ILE A 29 -8.76 -20.04 -12.03
CA ILE A 29 -9.12 -18.69 -12.49
C ILE A 29 -9.37 -17.77 -11.29
N GLY A 30 -10.10 -18.24 -10.27
CA GLY A 30 -10.37 -17.48 -9.06
C GLY A 30 -9.10 -17.09 -8.30
N ILE A 31 -8.14 -18.01 -8.18
CA ILE A 31 -6.83 -17.74 -7.56
C ILE A 31 -6.01 -16.78 -8.45
N GLY A 32 -6.06 -16.93 -9.77
CA GLY A 32 -5.38 -16.04 -10.70
C GLY A 32 -5.87 -14.60 -10.61
N ILE A 33 -7.18 -14.37 -10.44
CA ILE A 33 -7.74 -13.02 -10.25
C ILE A 33 -7.31 -12.42 -8.93
N ALA A 34 -7.28 -13.21 -7.84
CA ALA A 34 -6.82 -12.73 -6.53
C ALA A 34 -5.34 -12.31 -6.52
N LEU A 35 -4.50 -12.94 -7.36
CA LEU A 35 -3.08 -12.59 -7.52
C LEU A 35 -2.84 -11.48 -8.55
N ALA A 36 -3.84 -11.13 -9.37
CA ALA A 36 -3.73 -10.10 -10.39
C ALA A 36 -3.88 -8.67 -9.85
N PHE A 37 -4.21 -8.50 -8.58
CA PHE A 37 -4.14 -7.19 -7.92
C PHE A 37 -2.69 -6.91 -7.54
N PHE A 38 -1.94 -6.33 -8.48
CA PHE A 38 -0.55 -6.00 -8.28
C PHE A 38 -0.40 -4.93 -7.20
N THR A 39 0.11 -5.35 -6.07
CA THR A 39 0.47 -4.47 -4.96
C THR A 39 1.97 -4.32 -4.96
N ALA A 40 2.46 -3.10 -5.10
CA ALA A 40 3.87 -2.79 -4.85
C ALA A 40 3.99 -2.16 -3.46
N ASN A 41 4.83 -2.76 -2.64
CA ASN A 41 5.21 -2.22 -1.34
C ASN A 41 6.64 -1.70 -1.46
N ALA A 42 6.82 -0.40 -1.29
CA ALA A 42 8.15 0.18 -1.13
C ALA A 42 8.37 0.50 0.34
N ASN A 43 9.22 -0.28 0.96
CA ASN A 43 9.87 0.06 2.21
C ASN A 43 11.21 0.72 1.88
N VAL A 44 11.69 1.61 2.75
CA VAL A 44 13.05 2.17 2.64
C VAL A 44 14.12 1.07 2.67
N THR A 45 13.75 -0.17 2.90
CA THR A 45 14.65 -1.33 2.99
C THR A 45 14.48 -2.40 1.89
N GLY A 46 13.58 -2.22 0.89
CA GLY A 46 13.46 -3.22 -0.17
C GLY A 46 12.42 -2.94 -1.25
N ASN A 47 12.67 -3.41 -2.46
CA ASN A 47 11.76 -3.38 -3.60
C ASN A 47 11.20 -4.80 -3.85
N ILE A 48 9.88 -4.90 -4.02
CA ILE A 48 9.22 -6.14 -4.49
C ILE A 48 8.49 -5.82 -5.79
N THR A 49 8.82 -6.55 -6.86
CA THR A 49 8.23 -6.37 -8.20
C THR A 49 7.42 -7.61 -8.58
N LEU A 50 6.14 -7.45 -8.95
CA LEU A 50 5.25 -8.52 -9.43
C LEU A 50 4.42 -8.03 -10.62
N GLY A 51 4.58 -8.68 -11.80
CA GLY A 51 3.80 -8.45 -13.03
C GLY A 51 4.12 -7.16 -13.77
N ASP A 52 3.23 -6.69 -14.68
CA ASP A 52 3.34 -5.34 -15.25
C ASP A 52 3.23 -4.36 -14.09
N PRO A 53 4.36 -3.78 -13.70
CA PRO A 53 4.50 -3.39 -12.33
C PRO A 53 3.88 -2.03 -12.07
N VAL A 54 3.15 -1.97 -10.98
CA VAL A 54 3.10 -0.71 -10.26
C VAL A 54 4.44 -0.60 -9.52
N THR A 55 5.34 0.20 -10.03
CA THR A 55 6.64 0.47 -9.41
C THR A 55 6.62 1.86 -8.81
N ILE A 56 7.05 1.98 -7.56
CA ILE A 56 7.19 3.27 -6.88
C ILE A 56 8.55 3.32 -6.17
N SER A 57 9.04 4.52 -5.96
CA SER A 57 10.22 4.78 -5.14
C SER A 57 9.91 5.88 -4.14
N ILE A 58 10.47 5.78 -2.94
CA ILE A 58 10.40 6.84 -1.94
C ILE A 58 11.43 7.91 -2.30
N THR A 59 11.04 9.17 -2.16
CA THR A 59 11.92 10.31 -2.39
C THR A 59 12.14 11.10 -1.11
N GLN A 60 13.32 11.70 -0.97
CA GLN A 60 13.63 12.71 0.04
C GLN A 60 14.28 13.90 -0.64
N GLY A 61 13.70 15.09 -0.46
CA GLY A 61 14.15 16.30 -1.17
C GLY A 61 14.07 16.15 -2.71
N GLY A 62 13.11 15.38 -3.22
CA GLY A 62 12.91 15.12 -4.65
C GLY A 62 13.81 14.04 -5.27
N ALA A 63 14.79 13.50 -4.54
CA ALA A 63 15.65 12.40 -5.01
C ALA A 63 15.19 11.05 -4.46
N SER A 64 15.22 10.00 -5.27
CA SER A 64 14.90 8.62 -4.83
C SER A 64 15.94 8.14 -3.83
N VAL A 65 15.48 7.58 -2.72
CA VAL A 65 16.34 7.12 -1.63
C VAL A 65 15.99 5.70 -1.17
N GLN A 66 16.99 4.99 -0.66
CA GLN A 66 16.82 3.67 -0.04
C GLN A 66 16.68 3.79 1.50
N SER A 67 17.10 4.91 2.07
CA SER A 67 16.94 5.22 3.48
C SER A 67 16.81 6.73 3.67
N LEU A 68 15.99 7.12 4.64
CA LEU A 68 15.85 8.52 5.03
C LEU A 68 17.09 8.97 5.81
N THR A 69 17.60 10.16 5.51
CA THR A 69 18.76 10.72 6.16
C THR A 69 18.47 12.11 6.70
N PHE A 70 18.64 12.30 7.98
CA PHE A 70 18.51 13.60 8.64
C PHE A 70 19.88 13.97 9.22
N SER A 71 20.53 14.98 8.63
CA SER A 71 21.88 15.37 9.00
C SER A 71 21.87 16.38 10.15
N GLY A 72 22.92 16.31 10.97
CA GLY A 72 23.15 17.21 12.08
C GLY A 72 22.53 16.72 13.41
N LYS A 73 22.92 17.41 14.48
CA LYS A 73 22.31 17.17 15.81
C LYS A 73 21.03 17.98 15.91
N ALA A 74 19.92 17.28 16.13
CA ALA A 74 18.64 17.92 16.37
C ALA A 74 18.67 18.67 17.72
N MET A 75 18.18 19.88 17.70
CA MET A 75 17.91 20.71 18.87
C MET A 75 16.39 20.85 19.03
N PRO A 76 15.88 21.12 20.23
CA PRO A 76 14.47 21.48 20.39
C PRO A 76 14.08 22.61 19.41
N GLY A 77 13.01 22.39 18.64
CA GLY A 77 12.57 23.31 17.59
C GLY A 77 13.24 23.15 16.23
N THR A 78 14.19 22.21 16.07
CA THR A 78 14.76 21.94 14.75
C THR A 78 13.67 21.47 13.80
N VAL A 79 13.62 22.06 12.59
CA VAL A 79 12.78 21.66 11.48
C VAL A 79 13.67 21.10 10.37
N TYR A 80 13.38 19.87 9.96
CA TYR A 80 13.97 19.26 8.77
C TYR A 80 13.00 19.50 7.61
N ASP A 81 13.32 20.45 6.78
CA ASP A 81 12.49 20.95 5.67
C ASP A 81 12.82 20.18 4.40
N GLN A 82 12.71 18.86 4.49
CA GLN A 82 12.95 17.95 3.38
C GLN A 82 11.70 17.13 3.13
N ALA A 83 11.05 17.40 2.01
CA ALA A 83 9.86 16.64 1.61
C ALA A 83 10.20 15.15 1.45
N ILE A 84 9.33 14.31 1.99
CA ILE A 84 9.33 12.87 1.77
C ILE A 84 8.13 12.57 0.90
N GLY A 85 8.37 11.98 -0.26
CA GLY A 85 7.33 11.72 -1.24
C GLY A 85 7.50 10.38 -1.93
N VAL A 86 6.73 10.22 -2.99
CA VAL A 86 6.69 9.02 -3.82
C VAL A 86 6.84 9.44 -5.27
N THR A 87 7.67 8.74 -6.01
CA THR A 87 7.78 8.88 -7.47
C THR A 87 7.43 7.57 -8.16
N ALA A 88 6.75 7.69 -9.29
CA ALA A 88 6.45 6.60 -10.20
C ALA A 88 7.36 6.70 -11.43
N PRO A 89 8.16 5.69 -11.78
CA PRO A 89 8.97 5.69 -12.99
C PRO A 89 8.11 5.66 -14.26
N ASP A 90 8.73 5.93 -15.41
CA ASP A 90 8.03 6.11 -16.70
C ASP A 90 7.27 4.86 -17.21
N ASN A 91 7.55 3.70 -16.66
CA ASN A 91 6.91 2.43 -17.05
C ASN A 91 5.88 1.93 -16.03
N THR A 92 5.39 2.81 -15.15
CA THR A 92 4.42 2.48 -14.11
C THR A 92 2.99 2.64 -14.62
N SER A 93 2.13 1.65 -14.37
CA SER A 93 0.69 1.79 -14.55
C SER A 93 0.09 2.79 -13.56
N GLU A 94 -1.03 3.42 -13.93
CA GLU A 94 -1.75 4.32 -13.02
C GLU A 94 -2.12 3.59 -11.72
N ALA A 95 -1.76 4.21 -10.58
CA ALA A 95 -1.90 3.59 -9.29
C ALA A 95 -2.51 4.52 -8.23
N LEU A 96 -3.18 3.92 -7.27
CA LEU A 96 -3.59 4.55 -6.02
C LEU A 96 -2.51 4.30 -4.97
N LEU A 97 -2.35 5.24 -4.06
CA LEU A 97 -1.30 5.20 -3.04
C LEU A 97 -1.90 5.28 -1.65
N ARG A 98 -1.31 4.52 -0.71
CA ARG A 98 -1.44 4.79 0.71
C ARG A 98 -0.06 4.78 1.37
N ALA A 99 0.10 5.55 2.43
CA ALA A 99 1.35 5.68 3.15
C ALA A 99 1.11 5.61 4.65
N LYS A 100 2.05 5.02 5.36
CA LYS A 100 2.09 5.00 6.82
C LYS A 100 3.40 5.63 7.28
N LEU A 101 3.28 6.56 8.23
CA LEU A 101 4.42 7.16 8.90
C LEU A 101 4.45 6.64 10.34
N THR A 102 5.55 6.04 10.72
CA THR A 102 5.80 5.63 12.11
C THR A 102 7.02 6.38 12.64
N ILE A 103 6.85 7.04 13.76
CA ILE A 103 7.93 7.73 14.46
C ILE A 103 8.06 7.06 15.82
N GLY A 104 9.24 6.57 16.13
CA GLY A 104 9.51 5.84 17.36
C GLY A 104 10.79 6.32 18.04
N ASN A 105 10.84 6.15 19.35
CA ASN A 105 12.05 6.31 20.14
C ASN A 105 12.75 4.97 20.29
N ALA A 106 14.07 4.97 20.31
CA ALA A 106 14.86 3.76 20.54
C ALA A 106 14.61 3.12 21.93
N ASP A 107 14.12 3.90 22.88
CA ASP A 107 13.76 3.45 24.23
C ASP A 107 12.30 3.04 24.41
N GLY A 108 11.49 3.04 23.33
CA GLY A 108 10.07 2.69 23.36
C GLY A 108 9.17 3.74 24.02
N SER A 109 9.70 4.92 24.37
CA SER A 109 8.90 6.01 24.94
C SER A 109 8.00 6.67 23.90
N SER A 110 7.03 7.48 24.36
CA SER A 110 6.07 8.15 23.45
C SER A 110 6.78 9.04 22.45
N THR A 111 6.27 9.02 21.24
CA THR A 111 6.74 9.87 20.14
C THR A 111 6.60 11.34 20.46
N VAL A 112 7.69 12.08 20.31
CA VAL A 112 7.72 13.52 20.50
C VAL A 112 7.97 14.30 19.21
N VAL A 113 8.51 13.64 18.17
CA VAL A 113 8.75 14.26 16.87
C VAL A 113 7.44 14.28 16.06
N THR A 114 7.16 15.36 15.38
CA THR A 114 5.94 15.51 14.56
C THR A 114 6.30 15.67 13.08
N ALA A 115 5.44 15.12 12.22
CA ALA A 115 5.55 15.30 10.78
C ALA A 115 4.35 16.08 10.25
N THR A 116 4.61 16.97 9.32
CA THR A 116 3.58 17.72 8.60
C THR A 116 3.32 17.01 7.28
N THR A 117 2.12 16.46 7.12
CA THR A 117 1.66 15.86 5.86
C THR A 117 1.05 16.92 4.94
N THR A 118 1.03 16.65 3.63
CA THR A 118 0.34 17.54 2.69
C THR A 118 -1.18 17.31 2.73
N ASP A 119 -1.96 18.31 2.37
CA ASP A 119 -3.42 18.23 2.29
C ASP A 119 -3.90 17.28 1.18
N SER A 120 -3.00 16.83 0.33
CA SER A 120 -3.28 15.85 -0.73
C SER A 120 -3.49 14.43 -0.21
N TRP A 121 -3.33 14.21 1.10
CA TRP A 121 -3.52 12.91 1.72
C TRP A 121 -4.61 12.97 2.78
N GLN A 122 -5.42 11.92 2.82
CA GLN A 122 -6.49 11.74 3.80
C GLN A 122 -6.09 10.66 4.80
N LYS A 123 -6.14 10.96 6.09
CA LYS A 123 -5.86 9.97 7.13
C LYS A 123 -7.04 9.02 7.26
N GLY A 124 -6.74 7.71 7.22
CA GLY A 124 -7.67 6.64 7.53
C GLY A 124 -7.73 6.32 9.02
N THR A 125 -8.56 5.35 9.38
CA THR A 125 -8.68 4.82 10.76
C THR A 125 -7.69 3.71 11.07
N ASP A 126 -6.94 3.25 10.06
CA ASP A 126 -5.97 2.16 10.09
C ASP A 126 -4.51 2.65 10.15
N ASP A 127 -4.31 3.91 10.58
CA ASP A 127 -3.03 4.62 10.60
C ASP A 127 -2.39 4.91 9.23
N TYR A 128 -3.05 4.54 8.14
CA TYR A 128 -2.64 4.92 6.81
C TYR A 128 -3.19 6.28 6.40
N TYR A 129 -2.44 6.93 5.52
CA TYR A 129 -2.85 8.11 4.77
C TYR A 129 -3.07 7.69 3.32
N TYR A 130 -4.18 8.10 2.74
CA TYR A 130 -4.61 7.76 1.40
C TYR A 130 -4.46 8.98 0.49
N TYR A 131 -3.73 8.84 -0.59
CA TYR A 131 -3.53 9.93 -1.55
C TYR A 131 -4.84 10.27 -2.27
N LYS A 132 -5.21 11.55 -2.27
CA LYS A 132 -6.44 12.05 -2.90
C LYS A 132 -6.27 12.21 -4.42
N GLY A 133 -5.87 11.14 -5.08
CA GLY A 133 -5.63 11.09 -6.51
C GLY A 133 -5.06 9.75 -6.93
N SER A 134 -4.50 9.73 -8.13
CA SER A 134 -3.72 8.61 -8.64
C SER A 134 -2.36 9.10 -9.08
N ILE A 135 -1.34 8.26 -8.96
CA ILE A 135 -0.03 8.53 -9.50
C ILE A 135 0.10 7.85 -10.87
N THR A 136 0.66 8.57 -11.83
CA THR A 136 0.93 8.07 -13.19
C THR A 136 2.42 8.08 -13.47
N ALA A 137 2.82 7.40 -14.53
CA ALA A 137 4.19 7.33 -15.00
C ALA A 137 4.90 8.71 -15.03
N GLY A 138 6.11 8.76 -14.52
CA GLY A 138 6.93 9.96 -14.46
C GLY A 138 6.48 11.04 -13.47
N LYS A 139 5.49 10.76 -12.61
CA LYS A 139 4.99 11.72 -11.62
C LYS A 139 5.51 11.45 -10.22
N SER A 140 5.54 12.53 -9.43
CA SER A 140 5.89 12.48 -8.01
C SER A 140 4.84 13.21 -7.19
N VAL A 141 4.64 12.76 -5.97
CA VAL A 141 3.73 13.37 -4.99
C VAL A 141 4.43 13.42 -3.63
N ASP A 142 4.32 14.53 -2.94
CA ASP A 142 4.85 14.68 -1.60
C ASP A 142 3.83 14.15 -0.57
N PHE A 143 4.33 13.40 0.40
CA PHE A 143 3.55 12.90 1.52
C PHE A 143 3.79 13.74 2.77
N VAL A 144 5.04 13.91 3.15
CA VAL A 144 5.47 14.73 4.29
C VAL A 144 6.24 15.93 3.77
N THR A 145 5.96 17.12 4.28
CA THR A 145 6.68 18.33 3.92
C THR A 145 7.85 18.63 4.84
N SER A 146 7.68 18.34 6.14
CA SER A 146 8.72 18.60 7.14
C SER A 146 8.58 17.69 8.35
N ILE A 147 9.69 17.51 9.04
CA ILE A 147 9.77 16.83 10.34
C ILE A 147 10.21 17.86 11.38
N THR A 148 9.44 18.01 12.45
CA THR A 148 9.70 19.00 13.51
C THR A 148 10.03 18.31 14.82
N VAL A 149 11.13 18.73 15.41
CA VAL A 149 11.55 18.34 16.77
C VAL A 149 10.86 19.28 17.77
N PRO A 150 10.06 18.77 18.72
CA PRO A 150 9.32 19.62 19.66
C PRO A 150 10.24 20.53 20.48
N THR A 151 9.75 21.73 20.76
CA THR A 151 10.44 22.69 21.63
C THR A 151 10.39 22.31 23.11
N THR A 152 9.57 21.32 23.46
CA THR A 152 9.39 20.84 24.84
C THR A 152 10.45 19.86 25.31
N LEU A 153 11.38 19.45 24.43
CA LEU A 153 12.48 18.55 24.80
C LEU A 153 13.44 19.24 25.80
N THR A 154 13.93 18.42 26.70
CA THR A 154 14.80 18.84 27.81
C THR A 154 16.15 18.13 27.74
N ASN A 155 17.07 18.45 28.69
CA ASN A 155 18.34 17.72 28.81
C ASN A 155 18.16 16.22 29.09
N ALA A 156 17.01 15.79 29.62
CA ALA A 156 16.69 14.37 29.82
C ALA A 156 16.47 13.62 28.47
N ASP A 157 16.22 14.35 27.41
CA ASP A 157 16.02 13.83 26.06
C ASP A 157 17.31 13.88 25.23
N ALA A 158 18.39 14.42 25.79
CA ALA A 158 19.67 14.50 25.12
C ALA A 158 20.21 13.10 24.79
N ASN A 159 20.78 12.96 23.60
CA ASN A 159 21.32 11.69 23.04
C ASN A 159 20.29 10.58 22.76
N LYS A 160 19.00 10.85 22.88
CA LYS A 160 17.97 9.91 22.37
C LYS A 160 17.97 9.89 20.85
N THR A 161 17.69 8.71 20.30
CA THR A 161 17.54 8.52 18.85
C THR A 161 16.08 8.28 18.51
N TYR A 162 15.60 8.94 17.50
CA TYR A 162 14.26 8.77 16.97
C TYR A 162 14.34 8.07 15.62
N SER A 163 13.58 7.02 15.42
CA SER A 163 13.40 6.39 14.11
C SER A 163 12.22 7.03 13.38
N ILE A 164 12.38 7.19 12.08
CA ILE A 164 11.32 7.67 11.19
C ILE A 164 11.20 6.65 10.08
N ASP A 165 10.09 5.90 10.09
CA ASP A 165 9.82 4.86 9.11
C ASP A 165 8.63 5.28 8.27
N VAL A 166 8.81 5.28 6.96
CA VAL A 166 7.76 5.55 5.97
C VAL A 166 7.56 4.31 5.13
N VAL A 167 6.35 3.78 5.16
CA VAL A 167 5.91 2.67 4.31
C VAL A 167 4.94 3.24 3.29
N VAL A 168 5.18 3.00 2.01
CA VAL A 168 4.26 3.37 0.94
C VAL A 168 3.83 2.12 0.20
N GLU A 169 2.54 2.01 0.00
CA GLU A 169 1.92 0.96 -0.77
C GLU A 169 1.22 1.57 -1.97
N ALA A 170 1.38 0.93 -3.11
CA ALA A 170 0.71 1.30 -4.34
C ALA A 170 -0.10 0.11 -4.87
N ILE A 171 -1.27 0.40 -5.39
CA ILE A 171 -2.13 -0.60 -6.02
C ILE A 171 -2.63 -0.05 -7.34
N GLN A 172 -2.74 -0.91 -8.35
CA GLN A 172 -3.27 -0.53 -9.63
C GLN A 172 -4.68 0.08 -9.46
N LYS A 173 -4.94 1.22 -10.09
CA LYS A 173 -6.24 1.89 -10.02
C LYS A 173 -7.34 1.09 -10.76
N ALA A 174 -6.97 0.37 -11.81
CA ALA A 174 -7.89 -0.43 -12.60
C ALA A 174 -8.47 -1.61 -11.81
N ASN A 175 -9.59 -2.15 -12.31
CA ASN A 175 -10.22 -3.38 -11.80
C ASN A 175 -10.68 -3.33 -10.34
N ASN A 176 -10.96 -2.16 -9.82
CA ASN A 176 -11.45 -1.99 -8.45
C ASN A 176 -10.55 -2.62 -7.36
N ALA A 177 -9.25 -2.66 -7.63
CA ALA A 177 -8.27 -3.36 -6.80
C ALA A 177 -8.22 -2.81 -5.35
N ALA A 178 -8.33 -1.49 -5.18
CA ALA A 178 -8.30 -0.86 -3.86
C ALA A 178 -9.51 -1.27 -3.00
N ASN A 179 -10.71 -1.33 -3.56
CA ASN A 179 -11.90 -1.78 -2.82
C ASN A 179 -11.78 -3.24 -2.34
N ALA A 180 -11.12 -4.08 -3.13
CA ALA A 180 -10.91 -5.48 -2.78
C ALA A 180 -9.79 -5.68 -1.73
N THR A 181 -8.78 -4.81 -1.73
CA THR A 181 -7.55 -5.02 -0.95
C THR A 181 -7.46 -4.09 0.26
N TRP A 182 -7.83 -2.82 0.10
CA TRP A 182 -7.76 -1.81 1.17
C TRP A 182 -9.13 -1.60 1.83
N THR A 183 -9.67 -2.64 2.40
CA THR A 183 -11.03 -2.68 2.99
C THR A 183 -11.21 -1.72 4.18
N THR A 184 -10.13 -1.21 4.75
CA THR A 184 -10.11 -0.23 5.84
C THR A 184 -9.96 1.21 5.35
N ALA A 185 -9.83 1.41 4.04
CA ALA A 185 -9.76 2.76 3.46
C ALA A 185 -11.05 3.53 3.73
N PRO A 186 -10.98 4.87 3.88
CA PRO A 186 -12.17 5.70 4.06
C PRO A 186 -13.15 5.51 2.89
N GLU A 187 -14.43 5.33 3.20
CA GLU A 187 -15.47 5.04 2.20
C GLU A 187 -15.63 6.17 1.18
N ASP A 188 -15.52 7.42 1.63
CA ASP A 188 -15.55 8.60 0.77
C ASP A 188 -14.34 8.63 -0.19
N TRP A 189 -13.17 8.20 0.27
CA TRP A 189 -11.98 8.06 -0.55
C TRP A 189 -12.15 6.94 -1.59
N LEU A 190 -12.63 5.76 -1.18
CA LEU A 190 -12.92 4.65 -2.10
C LEU A 190 -13.91 5.08 -3.19
N THR A 191 -14.98 5.77 -2.81
CA THR A 191 -15.99 6.27 -3.74
C THR A 191 -15.40 7.26 -4.74
N ALA A 192 -14.51 8.15 -4.29
CA ALA A 192 -13.93 9.20 -5.13
C ALA A 192 -12.84 8.69 -6.08
N TYR A 193 -11.99 7.79 -5.61
CA TYR A 193 -10.73 7.44 -6.31
C TYR A 193 -10.67 6.00 -6.80
N SER A 194 -11.51 5.12 -6.28
CA SER A 194 -11.65 3.73 -6.70
C SER A 194 -13.12 3.38 -7.00
N PRO A 195 -13.80 4.13 -7.88
CA PRO A 195 -15.20 3.87 -8.18
C PRO A 195 -15.35 2.47 -8.74
N THR A 196 -16.36 1.73 -8.24
CA THR A 196 -16.80 0.50 -8.88
C THR A 196 -17.29 0.84 -10.28
N THR A 197 -16.52 0.52 -11.29
CA THR A 197 -16.98 0.58 -12.66
C THR A 197 -18.15 -0.39 -12.75
N GLY A 198 -19.35 0.15 -12.88
CA GLY A 198 -20.51 -0.65 -13.23
C GLY A 198 -20.19 -1.39 -14.54
N GLY A 199 -20.23 -2.73 -14.50
CA GLY A 199 -20.07 -3.58 -15.64
C GLY A 199 -21.18 -3.42 -16.66
#